data_3e0bb47b15c5a8aafb20074c7b480f18
#
_entry.id   3e0bb47b15c5a8aafb20074c7b480f18
#
_cell.length_a   1.000
_cell.length_b   1.000
_cell.length_c   1.000
_cell.angle_alpha   90.00
_cell.angle_beta   90.00
_cell.angle_gamma   90.00
#
_symmetry.space_group_name_H-M   'P 1'
#
loop_
_entity.id
_entity.type
_entity.pdbx_description
1 polymer ?
#
loop_
_entity_poly.entity_id
_entity_poly.type
_entity_poly.pdbx_seq_one_letter_code
_entity_poly.pdbx_strand_id
1 'polypeptide(L)'
;MASGSSFFSLLLILVAFISIATAEIRFSEIRSDPRPIIPFDEFGFTHNGRLELNVSKLSFSTAEPDLTKLGFFICTRDSWLQVLQQIEDGEIACALQSNIIKEVYNLNLLSKDATGFNHYYLQSDADQYTLVFANCLPQLKISMNVRSAMYNLDGCLL
;
A
#
# COMPACT_ATOMS: atom_id res chain seq x y z
N MET A 1 52.89 16.88 15.55
CA MET A 1 51.91 15.85 15.78
C MET A 1 50.52 16.46 15.95
N ALA A 2 49.87 16.85 14.87
CA ALA A 2 48.55 17.52 14.90
C ALA A 2 47.72 17.22 13.63
N SER A 3 47.77 15.98 13.14
CA SER A 3 47.04 15.60 11.90
C SER A 3 45.88 14.62 12.10
N GLY A 4 45.73 14.05 13.31
CA GLY A 4 44.69 13.02 13.55
C GLY A 4 43.30 13.57 13.88
N SER A 5 43.21 14.77 14.46
CA SER A 5 41.95 15.33 14.93
C SER A 5 41.05 15.84 13.80
N SER A 6 41.62 16.32 12.71
CA SER A 6 40.87 16.85 11.56
C SER A 6 40.21 15.76 10.73
N PHE A 7 40.86 14.59 10.60
CA PHE A 7 40.32 13.44 9.88
C PHE A 7 39.13 12.79 10.60
N PHE A 8 39.18 12.69 11.93
CA PHE A 8 38.08 12.18 12.74
C PHE A 8 36.87 13.10 12.71
N SER A 9 37.09 14.43 12.72
CA SER A 9 36.00 15.40 12.61
C SER A 9 35.33 15.37 11.25
N LEU A 10 36.09 15.19 10.16
CA LEU A 10 35.55 15.07 8.80
C LEU A 10 34.74 13.76 8.62
N LEU A 11 35.19 12.65 9.21
CA LEU A 11 34.52 11.37 9.17
C LEU A 11 33.19 11.40 9.95
N LEU A 12 33.15 12.06 11.10
CA LEU A 12 31.93 12.26 11.90
C LEU A 12 30.89 13.14 11.17
N ILE A 13 31.32 14.15 10.45
CA ILE A 13 30.44 15.00 9.63
C ILE A 13 29.89 14.21 8.44
N LEU A 14 30.70 13.36 7.80
CA LEU A 14 30.25 12.54 6.67
C LEU A 14 29.17 11.50 7.08
N VAL A 15 29.27 10.94 8.28
CA VAL A 15 28.28 9.99 8.82
C VAL A 15 26.96 10.68 9.19
N ALA A 16 26.98 11.97 9.56
CA ALA A 16 25.79 12.74 9.91
C ALA A 16 24.90 13.09 8.70
N PHE A 17 25.40 12.95 7.47
CA PHE A 17 24.66 13.23 6.23
C PHE A 17 24.10 11.97 5.54
N ILE A 18 24.16 10.80 6.16
CA ILE A 18 23.45 9.61 5.65
C ILE A 18 21.97 9.76 6.03
N SER A 19 21.24 10.52 5.21
CA SER A 19 19.78 10.49 5.25
C SER A 19 19.34 9.06 4.87
N ILE A 20 18.86 8.31 5.84
CA ILE A 20 18.30 6.98 5.61
C ILE A 20 16.97 7.20 4.88
N ALA A 21 17.00 7.16 3.54
CA ALA A 21 15.78 7.04 2.77
C ALA A 21 15.16 5.67 3.10
N THR A 22 14.09 5.66 3.87
CA THR A 22 13.34 4.43 4.12
C THR A 22 12.47 4.17 2.92
N ALA A 23 12.76 3.11 2.19
CA ALA A 23 11.94 2.60 1.11
C ALA A 23 11.73 1.10 1.33
N GLU A 24 10.51 0.65 1.17
CA GLU A 24 10.15 -0.76 1.25
C GLU A 24 9.55 -1.22 -0.06
N ILE A 25 10.15 -2.25 -0.67
CA ILE A 25 9.67 -2.87 -1.90
C ILE A 25 9.30 -4.31 -1.59
N ARG A 26 8.06 -4.69 -1.88
CA ARG A 26 7.54 -6.03 -1.67
C ARG A 26 6.95 -6.62 -2.93
N PHE A 27 7.02 -7.95 -3.00
CA PHE A 27 6.43 -8.75 -4.05
C PHE A 27 5.55 -9.82 -3.41
N SER A 28 4.30 -9.89 -3.85
CA SER A 28 3.34 -10.88 -3.38
C SER A 28 2.68 -11.57 -4.56
N GLU A 29 2.62 -12.89 -4.53
CA GLU A 29 1.89 -13.69 -5.50
C GLU A 29 0.63 -14.26 -4.85
N ILE A 30 -0.52 -13.88 -5.36
CA ILE A 30 -1.82 -14.34 -4.91
C ILE A 30 -2.35 -15.35 -5.92
N ARG A 31 -2.78 -16.51 -5.44
CA ARG A 31 -3.26 -17.61 -6.30
C ARG A 31 -4.61 -18.11 -5.81
N SER A 32 -5.65 -17.92 -6.64
CA SER A 32 -7.01 -18.41 -6.37
C SER A 32 -7.50 -18.11 -4.94
N ASP A 33 -7.25 -16.92 -4.45
CA ASP A 33 -7.56 -16.52 -3.08
C ASP A 33 -9.00 -16.01 -2.98
N PRO A 34 -9.87 -16.63 -2.15
CA PRO A 34 -11.25 -16.21 -1.95
C PRO A 34 -11.45 -15.25 -0.79
N ARG A 35 -10.39 -14.86 -0.07
CA ARG A 35 -10.51 -14.03 1.14
C ARG A 35 -11.11 -12.66 0.79
N PRO A 36 -12.01 -12.15 1.64
CA PRO A 36 -12.58 -10.81 1.46
C PRO A 36 -11.57 -9.70 1.72
N ILE A 37 -10.52 -9.98 2.49
CA ILE A 37 -9.46 -9.05 2.86
C ILE A 37 -8.11 -9.74 2.74
N ILE A 38 -7.22 -9.13 1.97
CA ILE A 38 -5.84 -9.58 1.79
C ILE A 38 -4.92 -8.43 2.21
N PRO A 39 -4.37 -8.46 3.43
CA PRO A 39 -3.39 -7.48 3.86
C PRO A 39 -2.04 -7.75 3.20
N PHE A 40 -1.33 -6.69 2.87
CA PHE A 40 0.05 -6.71 2.40
C PHE A 40 0.97 -6.15 3.48
N ASP A 41 1.71 -5.11 3.17
CA ASP A 41 2.74 -4.56 4.02
C ASP A 41 2.27 -3.33 4.78
N GLU A 42 2.90 -3.10 5.91
CA GLU A 42 2.72 -1.94 6.75
C GLU A 42 3.91 -1.00 6.58
N PHE A 43 3.65 0.31 6.42
CA PHE A 43 4.69 1.31 6.21
C PHE A 43 4.37 2.62 6.94
N GLY A 44 5.40 3.21 7.57
CA GLY A 44 5.32 4.53 8.20
C GLY A 44 5.51 5.63 7.17
N PHE A 45 4.42 6.27 6.74
CA PHE A 45 4.50 7.44 5.87
C PHE A 45 4.74 8.72 6.67
N THR A 46 5.54 9.62 6.09
CA THR A 46 5.61 11.03 6.46
C THR A 46 4.60 11.85 5.65
N HIS A 47 4.64 13.18 5.77
CA HIS A 47 3.74 14.08 5.01
C HIS A 47 3.94 14.05 3.50
N ASN A 48 5.04 13.47 2.99
CA ASN A 48 5.35 13.32 1.57
C ASN A 48 5.56 11.85 1.21
N GLY A 49 4.67 10.98 1.70
CA GLY A 49 4.70 9.56 1.44
C GLY A 49 4.27 9.20 0.01
N ARG A 50 4.87 8.18 -0.58
CA ARG A 50 4.49 7.61 -1.86
C ARG A 50 4.30 6.11 -1.79
N LEU A 51 3.25 5.66 -2.45
CA LEU A 51 3.02 4.26 -2.77
C LEU A 51 2.98 4.08 -4.28
N GLU A 52 3.84 3.22 -4.81
CA GLU A 52 3.77 2.72 -6.18
C GLU A 52 3.21 1.31 -6.14
N LEU A 53 2.09 1.09 -6.81
CA LEU A 53 1.39 -0.17 -6.89
C LEU A 53 1.42 -0.68 -8.33
N ASN A 54 2.09 -1.80 -8.56
CA ASN A 54 2.10 -2.52 -9.82
C ASN A 54 1.39 -3.86 -9.62
N VAL A 55 0.33 -4.08 -10.38
CA VAL A 55 -0.41 -5.34 -10.41
C VAL A 55 -0.31 -5.95 -11.80
N SER A 56 -0.05 -7.24 -11.86
CA SER A 56 0.06 -8.00 -13.11
C SER A 56 -0.55 -9.40 -12.96
N LYS A 57 -0.81 -10.05 -14.07
CA LYS A 57 -1.44 -11.39 -14.13
C LYS A 57 -2.75 -11.46 -13.35
N LEU A 58 -3.50 -10.35 -13.34
CA LEU A 58 -4.80 -10.29 -12.68
C LEU A 58 -5.81 -11.18 -13.42
N SER A 59 -6.44 -12.08 -12.69
CA SER A 59 -7.47 -12.96 -13.20
C SER A 59 -8.48 -13.31 -12.10
N PHE A 60 -9.68 -13.66 -12.53
CA PHE A 60 -10.82 -13.95 -11.67
C PHE A 60 -11.40 -15.32 -11.98
N SER A 61 -12.04 -15.97 -11.01
CA SER A 61 -12.73 -17.25 -11.19
C SER A 61 -14.02 -17.13 -12.00
N THR A 62 -14.53 -15.92 -12.22
CA THR A 62 -15.68 -15.61 -13.08
C THR A 62 -15.25 -14.71 -14.24
N ALA A 63 -15.93 -14.81 -15.38
CA ALA A 63 -15.56 -14.05 -16.57
C ALA A 63 -15.78 -12.54 -16.45
N GLU A 64 -16.86 -12.12 -15.77
CA GLU A 64 -17.26 -10.72 -15.63
C GLU A 64 -17.65 -10.41 -14.18
N PRO A 65 -16.66 -10.24 -13.27
CA PRO A 65 -16.94 -9.81 -11.92
C PRO A 65 -17.31 -8.31 -11.88
N ASP A 66 -18.08 -7.92 -10.86
CA ASP A 66 -18.35 -6.51 -10.59
C ASP A 66 -17.10 -5.84 -10.02
N LEU A 67 -16.31 -5.22 -10.88
CA LEU A 67 -15.02 -4.61 -10.54
C LEU A 67 -15.16 -3.43 -9.55
N THR A 68 -16.35 -2.83 -9.40
CA THR A 68 -16.59 -1.76 -8.41
C THR A 68 -16.45 -2.26 -6.97
N LYS A 69 -16.55 -3.57 -6.76
CA LYS A 69 -16.45 -4.25 -5.47
C LYS A 69 -15.07 -4.80 -5.16
N LEU A 70 -14.08 -4.44 -5.97
CA LEU A 70 -12.70 -4.92 -5.85
C LEU A 70 -11.76 -3.71 -5.85
N GLY A 71 -10.83 -3.66 -4.89
CA GLY A 71 -9.92 -2.51 -4.84
C GLY A 71 -8.85 -2.59 -3.77
N PHE A 72 -7.87 -1.72 -3.92
CA PHE A 72 -6.81 -1.50 -2.96
C PHE A 72 -7.07 -0.25 -2.14
N PHE A 73 -6.79 -0.32 -0.85
CA PHE A 73 -6.86 0.81 0.06
C PHE A 73 -5.71 0.77 1.08
N ILE A 74 -5.48 1.89 1.75
CA ILE A 74 -4.62 1.95 2.93
C ILE A 74 -5.46 2.39 4.13
N CYS A 75 -5.11 1.90 5.30
CA CYS A 75 -5.71 2.28 6.57
C CYS A 75 -4.68 2.22 7.69
N THR A 76 -4.88 3.03 8.72
CA THR A 76 -4.15 2.88 9.99
C THR A 76 -4.75 1.72 10.79
N ARG A 77 -4.03 1.27 11.80
CA ARG A 77 -4.53 0.22 12.70
C ARG A 77 -5.85 0.62 13.37
N ASP A 78 -5.94 1.87 13.83
CA ASP A 78 -7.14 2.36 14.52
C ASP A 78 -8.33 2.51 13.56
N SER A 79 -8.08 2.98 12.34
CA SER A 79 -9.09 3.02 11.28
C SER A 79 -9.59 1.62 10.94
N TRP A 80 -8.68 0.64 10.89
CA TRP A 80 -9.07 -0.74 10.60
C TRP A 80 -10.01 -1.32 11.67
N LEU A 81 -9.74 -1.08 12.94
CA LEU A 81 -10.63 -1.53 14.03
C LEU A 81 -12.03 -0.92 13.90
N GLN A 82 -12.13 0.35 13.50
CA GLN A 82 -13.42 1.00 13.26
C GLN A 82 -14.16 0.41 12.05
N VAL A 83 -13.44 0.08 10.97
CA VAL A 83 -14.02 -0.61 9.79
C VAL A 83 -14.58 -1.97 10.16
N LEU A 84 -13.85 -2.75 10.98
CA LEU A 84 -14.36 -4.03 11.47
C LEU A 84 -15.63 -3.85 12.30
N GLN A 85 -15.67 -2.84 13.17
CA GLN A 85 -16.88 -2.52 13.94
C GLN A 85 -18.06 -2.21 13.03
N GLN A 86 -17.89 -1.36 12.00
CA GLN A 86 -18.94 -1.06 11.03
C GLN A 86 -19.48 -2.32 10.31
N ILE A 87 -18.58 -3.28 10.00
CA ILE A 87 -18.99 -4.56 9.39
C ILE A 87 -19.76 -5.41 10.39
N GLU A 88 -19.29 -5.51 11.63
CA GLU A 88 -19.95 -6.30 12.70
C GLU A 88 -21.34 -5.74 13.05
N ASP A 89 -21.49 -4.43 13.09
CA ASP A 89 -22.76 -3.75 13.36
C ASP A 89 -23.71 -3.77 12.14
N GLY A 90 -23.23 -4.25 10.99
CA GLY A 90 -24.02 -4.34 9.75
C GLY A 90 -24.23 -2.98 9.07
N GLU A 91 -23.49 -1.95 9.43
CA GLU A 91 -23.54 -0.64 8.78
C GLU A 91 -23.01 -0.69 7.35
N ILE A 92 -21.98 -1.49 7.13
CA ILE A 92 -21.37 -1.76 5.82
C ILE A 92 -21.23 -3.26 5.58
N ALA A 93 -21.35 -3.69 4.33
CA ALA A 93 -21.15 -5.07 3.93
C ALA A 93 -19.70 -5.37 3.48
N CYS A 94 -18.91 -4.33 3.25
CA CYS A 94 -17.57 -4.43 2.69
C CYS A 94 -16.70 -3.23 3.09
N ALA A 95 -15.42 -3.48 3.32
CA ALA A 95 -14.47 -2.46 3.72
C ALA A 95 -14.39 -1.27 2.74
N LEU A 96 -14.57 -1.47 1.44
CA LEU A 96 -14.57 -0.39 0.43
C LEU A 96 -15.74 0.60 0.58
N GLN A 97 -16.76 0.28 1.39
CA GLN A 97 -17.89 1.18 1.66
C GLN A 97 -17.62 2.13 2.82
N SER A 98 -16.55 1.88 3.58
CA SER A 98 -16.19 2.73 4.71
C SER A 98 -15.54 4.03 4.24
N ASN A 99 -15.94 5.15 4.82
CA ASN A 99 -15.32 6.46 4.58
C ASN A 99 -14.05 6.70 5.43
N ILE A 100 -13.69 5.73 6.25
CA ILE A 100 -12.52 5.82 7.15
C ILE A 100 -11.25 5.33 6.46
N ILE A 101 -11.38 4.46 5.44
CA ILE A 101 -10.24 4.00 4.64
C ILE A 101 -9.83 5.07 3.61
N LYS A 102 -8.59 4.95 3.14
CA LYS A 102 -8.10 5.74 2.00
C LYS A 102 -7.99 4.82 0.78
N GLU A 103 -8.93 4.96 -0.14
CA GLU A 103 -8.90 4.20 -1.38
C GLU A 103 -7.65 4.57 -2.20
N VAL A 104 -6.89 3.55 -2.62
CA VAL A 104 -5.70 3.68 -3.47
C VAL A 104 -6.08 3.45 -4.92
N TYR A 105 -6.75 2.34 -5.22
CA TYR A 105 -7.15 1.99 -6.58
C TYR A 105 -8.36 1.07 -6.60
N ASN A 106 -9.42 1.50 -7.29
CA ASN A 106 -10.59 0.67 -7.53
C ASN A 106 -10.47 -0.03 -8.90
N LEU A 107 -10.74 -1.33 -8.95
CA LEU A 107 -10.58 -2.10 -10.19
C LEU A 107 -11.60 -1.72 -11.28
N ASN A 108 -12.64 -0.94 -10.97
CA ASN A 108 -13.54 -0.39 -12.01
C ASN A 108 -12.82 0.56 -13.00
N LEU A 109 -11.64 1.07 -12.61
CA LEU A 109 -10.79 1.88 -13.46
C LEU A 109 -9.94 1.05 -14.45
N LEU A 110 -9.99 -0.27 -14.31
CA LEU A 110 -9.24 -1.18 -15.18
C LEU A 110 -9.84 -1.19 -16.58
N SER A 111 -9.00 -1.12 -17.61
CA SER A 111 -9.42 -1.30 -19.00
C SER A 111 -9.97 -2.72 -19.22
N LYS A 112 -10.97 -2.87 -20.08
CA LYS A 112 -11.77 -4.11 -20.23
C LYS A 112 -10.95 -5.38 -20.47
N ASP A 113 -9.81 -5.28 -21.14
CA ASP A 113 -8.94 -6.42 -21.46
C ASP A 113 -7.61 -6.38 -20.70
N ALA A 114 -7.49 -5.49 -19.70
CA ALA A 114 -6.24 -5.36 -18.96
C ALA A 114 -6.12 -6.48 -17.91
N THR A 115 -4.94 -7.10 -17.90
CA THR A 115 -4.54 -8.09 -16.88
C THR A 115 -3.62 -7.50 -15.82
N GLY A 116 -3.57 -6.17 -15.72
CA GLY A 116 -2.76 -5.47 -14.75
C GLY A 116 -2.78 -3.96 -14.92
N PHE A 117 -2.16 -3.27 -13.98
CA PHE A 117 -2.06 -1.81 -13.96
C PHE A 117 -0.86 -1.33 -13.16
N ASN A 118 -0.49 -0.06 -13.36
CA ASN A 118 0.43 0.69 -12.51
C ASN A 118 -0.29 1.90 -11.94
N HIS A 119 -0.16 2.15 -10.67
CA HIS A 119 -0.77 3.27 -9.98
C HIS A 119 0.20 3.92 -9.00
N TYR A 120 0.13 5.26 -8.89
CA TYR A 120 0.87 6.07 -7.94
C TYR A 120 -0.10 6.75 -6.99
N TYR A 121 0.13 6.58 -5.71
CA TYR A 121 -0.66 7.20 -4.67
C TYR A 121 0.22 8.09 -3.79
N LEU A 122 -0.27 9.30 -3.47
CA LEU A 122 0.40 10.24 -2.59
C LEU A 122 -0.27 10.23 -1.23
N GLN A 123 0.51 10.02 -0.17
CA GLN A 123 0.05 10.07 1.20
C GLN A 123 0.54 11.36 1.86
N SER A 124 -0.40 12.20 2.32
CA SER A 124 -0.13 13.50 2.93
C SER A 124 -0.08 13.48 4.45
N ASP A 125 -0.72 12.49 5.09
CA ASP A 125 -0.78 12.40 6.53
C ASP A 125 0.28 11.42 7.04
N ALA A 126 1.10 11.87 8.00
CA ALA A 126 2.11 11.04 8.63
C ALA A 126 1.45 10.06 9.59
N ASP A 127 1.55 8.76 9.32
CA ASP A 127 1.10 7.68 10.18
C ASP A 127 1.61 6.32 9.67
N GLN A 128 1.33 5.27 10.42
CA GLN A 128 1.57 3.88 10.04
C GLN A 128 0.36 3.34 9.28
N TYR A 129 0.54 2.97 8.02
CA TYR A 129 -0.52 2.47 7.16
C TYR A 129 -0.24 1.05 6.70
N THR A 130 -1.29 0.25 6.61
CA THR A 130 -1.27 -1.06 5.97
C THR A 130 -1.92 -0.97 4.59
N LEU A 131 -1.25 -1.49 3.56
CA LEU A 131 -1.84 -1.71 2.24
C LEU A 131 -2.70 -2.97 2.28
N VAL A 132 -3.93 -2.86 1.80
CA VAL A 132 -4.93 -3.93 1.84
C VAL A 132 -5.64 -4.02 0.49
N PHE A 133 -5.93 -5.24 0.03
CA PHE A 133 -6.86 -5.50 -1.04
C PHE A 133 -8.18 -6.01 -0.48
N ALA A 134 -9.29 -5.44 -0.92
CA ALA A 134 -10.64 -5.90 -0.60
C ALA A 134 -11.29 -6.61 -1.77
N ASN A 135 -11.85 -7.78 -1.48
CA ASN A 135 -12.70 -8.57 -2.35
C ASN A 135 -14.10 -8.65 -1.71
N CYS A 136 -14.99 -7.78 -2.13
CA CYS A 136 -16.35 -7.71 -1.60
C CYS A 136 -17.34 -8.62 -2.34
N LEU A 137 -16.83 -9.50 -3.21
CA LEU A 137 -17.64 -10.49 -3.91
C LEU A 137 -17.52 -11.85 -3.24
N PRO A 138 -18.58 -12.37 -2.63
CA PRO A 138 -18.56 -13.68 -1.99
C PRO A 138 -18.08 -14.76 -2.97
N GLN A 139 -17.17 -15.63 -2.50
CA GLN A 139 -16.63 -16.78 -3.24
C GLN A 139 -15.82 -16.45 -4.50
N LEU A 140 -15.67 -15.18 -4.91
CA LEU A 140 -14.79 -14.84 -6.01
C LEU A 140 -13.34 -15.16 -5.64
N LYS A 141 -12.69 -15.98 -6.45
CA LYS A 141 -11.25 -16.25 -6.31
C LYS A 141 -10.46 -15.34 -7.23
N ILE A 142 -9.41 -14.76 -6.68
CA ILE A 142 -8.54 -13.80 -7.37
C ILE A 142 -7.13 -14.35 -7.46
N SER A 143 -6.51 -14.19 -8.61
CA SER A 143 -5.08 -14.42 -8.79
C SER A 143 -4.44 -13.14 -9.33
N MET A 144 -3.29 -12.75 -8.76
CA MET A 144 -2.53 -11.58 -9.20
C MET A 144 -1.12 -11.60 -8.63
N ASN A 145 -0.21 -10.94 -9.34
CA ASN A 145 1.11 -10.58 -8.81
C ASN A 145 1.08 -9.11 -8.44
N VAL A 146 1.43 -8.80 -7.20
CA VAL A 146 1.46 -7.45 -6.66
C VAL A 146 2.89 -7.06 -6.31
N ARG A 147 3.35 -5.93 -6.84
CA ARG A 147 4.56 -5.25 -6.40
C ARG A 147 4.14 -3.91 -5.79
N SER A 148 4.42 -3.73 -4.51
CA SER A 148 4.29 -2.45 -3.82
C SER A 148 5.67 -1.85 -3.54
N ALA A 149 5.81 -0.54 -3.73
CA ALA A 149 6.97 0.22 -3.28
C ALA A 149 6.47 1.42 -2.49
N MET A 150 6.81 1.46 -1.21
CA MET A 150 6.43 2.51 -0.28
C MET A 150 7.66 3.27 0.18
N TYR A 151 7.63 4.60 0.10
CA TYR A 151 8.76 5.45 0.46
C TYR A 151 8.34 6.87 0.81
N ASN A 152 9.21 7.55 1.54
CA ASN A 152 9.05 8.94 1.94
C ASN A 152 9.99 9.83 1.13
N LEU A 153 9.50 10.96 0.64
CA LEU A 153 10.28 11.91 -0.15
C LEU A 153 11.06 12.92 0.70
N ASP A 154 10.76 13.00 1.99
CA ASP A 154 11.35 14.00 2.90
C ASP A 154 12.86 13.78 3.17
N GLY A 155 13.43 12.67 2.72
CA GLY A 155 14.87 12.38 2.80
C GLY A 155 15.69 12.81 1.58
N CYS A 156 15.08 13.38 0.55
CA CYS A 156 15.73 13.88 -0.66
C CYS A 156 15.77 15.42 -0.65
N LEU A 157 16.34 16.03 0.39
CA LEU A 157 16.81 17.41 0.29
C LEU A 157 18.21 17.38 -0.34
N LEU A 158 18.26 17.79 -1.59
CA LEU A 158 19.47 18.19 -2.31
C LEU A 158 20.18 19.36 -1.61
#